data_f1c4f69defe98a7616e8b359aca17098
#
_entry.id   f1c4f69defe98a7616e8b359aca17098
#
_cell.length_a   1.000
_cell.length_b   1.000
_cell.length_c   1.000
_cell.angle_alpha   90.00
_cell.angle_beta   90.00
_cell.angle_gamma   90.00
#
_symmetry.space_group_name_H-M   'P 1'
#
loop_
_entity.id
_entity.type
_entity.pdbx_description
1 polymer ?
#
loop_
_entity_poly.entity_id
_entity_poly.type
_entity_poly.pdbx_seq_one_letter_code
_entity_poly.pdbx_strand_id
1 'polypeptide(L)'
;VSCIYGLGDPIDYANMVISLRPGQTRDFDELLRKLIEIRYERNDIAFGRNMFRVRGDTVEIFPAYSNDKAIRVEFFGDEIDRISEINVVTGAATRFLNHAAIYPASHYVTTKEKMAAAIDRIRAECDERVKYFTDNGKLLEAQRIKQRTDYDIEMMQELGYCSGIENYSRVISNRAPGSPPLTLLDYFPKDFLLFVDESHVTLPQVRAMYRGDRARKETLVDYGFRLPSAFDNRPLKFEEFTERIHQRVYVSATPGEYERERAGQIVEQIIRPTGLLDPEIFVRPIEGQIDDLMGEINEKIRMGQRALVTTLTKKMAEDLSAYLTGSGIRCRYMHHDIGTIAVSYTHLTLPTN
;
A
#
# COMPACT_ATOMS: atom_id res chain seq x y z
N VAL A 1 -0.32 4.65 -8.76
CA VAL A 1 -0.39 6.05 -8.29
C VAL A 1 0.06 6.19 -6.83
N SER A 2 -0.16 5.20 -5.96
CA SER A 2 0.26 5.26 -4.54
C SER A 2 1.78 5.44 -4.31
N CYS A 3 2.62 5.19 -5.31
CA CYS A 3 4.07 5.39 -5.24
C CYS A 3 4.52 6.83 -4.95
N ILE A 4 3.62 7.82 -5.09
CA ILE A 4 3.89 9.23 -4.79
C ILE A 4 3.54 9.63 -3.36
N TYR A 5 2.99 8.71 -2.55
CA TYR A 5 2.72 8.96 -1.13
C TYR A 5 3.96 8.77 -0.27
N GLY A 6 3.99 9.46 0.88
CA GLY A 6 5.07 9.38 1.84
C GLY A 6 5.27 7.96 2.37
N LEU A 7 6.51 7.53 2.40
CA LEU A 7 7.02 6.34 3.08
C LEU A 7 8.07 6.71 4.13
N GLY A 8 8.58 5.72 4.86
CA GLY A 8 9.73 5.90 5.74
C GLY A 8 11.01 6.25 4.98
N ASP A 9 12.06 6.56 5.74
CA ASP A 9 13.37 6.90 5.17
C ASP A 9 14.02 5.64 4.57
N PRO A 10 14.38 5.61 3.26
CA PRO A 10 15.05 4.47 2.64
C PRO A 10 16.41 4.16 3.26
N ILE A 11 17.11 5.17 3.80
CA ILE A 11 18.40 4.98 4.48
C ILE A 11 18.19 4.23 5.80
N ASP A 12 17.21 4.63 6.60
CA ASP A 12 16.87 3.95 7.85
C ASP A 12 16.41 2.52 7.55
N TYR A 13 15.57 2.33 6.53
CA TYR A 13 15.12 1.00 6.10
C TYR A 13 16.29 0.08 5.70
N ALA A 14 17.23 0.58 4.92
CA ALA A 14 18.40 -0.18 4.48
C ALA A 14 19.35 -0.51 5.64
N ASN A 15 19.58 0.44 6.56
CA ASN A 15 20.48 0.26 7.70
C ASN A 15 19.94 -0.73 8.75
N MET A 16 18.63 -0.96 8.78
CA MET A 16 18.00 -1.88 9.70
C MET A 16 17.82 -3.30 9.16
N VAL A 17 18.34 -3.60 7.97
CA VAL A 17 18.34 -4.95 7.40
C VAL A 17 19.24 -5.86 8.25
N ILE A 18 18.71 -7.01 8.68
CA ILE A 18 19.47 -8.02 9.42
C ILE A 18 20.09 -8.98 8.42
N SER A 19 21.42 -9.01 8.34
CA SER A 19 22.18 -9.94 7.52
C SER A 19 22.60 -11.14 8.36
N LEU A 20 22.29 -12.36 7.91
CA LEU A 20 22.57 -13.61 8.59
C LEU A 20 23.35 -14.57 7.67
N ARG A 21 24.38 -15.23 8.21
CA ARG A 21 25.18 -16.22 7.47
C ARG A 21 25.50 -17.40 8.36
N PRO A 22 25.50 -18.64 7.83
CA PRO A 22 26.06 -19.80 8.55
C PRO A 22 27.51 -19.54 8.98
N GLY A 23 27.89 -20.03 10.17
CA GLY A 23 29.21 -19.79 10.77
C GLY A 23 29.40 -18.42 11.42
N GLN A 24 28.36 -17.56 11.41
CA GLN A 24 28.40 -16.27 12.07
C GLN A 24 28.12 -16.42 13.55
N THR A 25 29.04 -15.94 14.41
CA THR A 25 28.79 -15.81 15.85
C THR A 25 27.78 -14.65 16.06
N ARG A 26 26.69 -14.94 16.73
CA ARG A 26 25.63 -13.98 17.03
C ARG A 26 24.86 -14.40 18.26
N ASP A 27 24.72 -13.49 19.21
CA ASP A 27 23.86 -13.71 20.38
C ASP A 27 22.39 -13.92 19.93
N PHE A 28 21.80 -15.00 20.43
CA PHE A 28 20.44 -15.41 20.09
C PHE A 28 19.40 -14.37 20.52
N ASP A 29 19.50 -13.87 21.74
CA ASP A 29 18.57 -12.88 22.27
C ASP A 29 18.75 -11.52 21.59
N GLU A 30 19.95 -11.19 21.13
CA GLU A 30 20.18 -10.00 20.29
C GLU A 30 19.43 -10.10 18.95
N LEU A 31 19.45 -11.28 18.31
CA LEU A 31 18.66 -11.49 17.08
C LEU A 31 17.17 -11.27 17.33
N LEU A 32 16.62 -11.83 18.42
CA LEU A 32 15.20 -11.67 18.74
C LEU A 32 14.86 -10.20 19.00
N ARG A 33 15.70 -9.47 19.74
CA ARG A 33 15.51 -8.03 19.96
C ARG A 33 15.54 -7.23 18.66
N LYS A 34 16.48 -7.54 17.76
CA LYS A 34 16.56 -6.90 16.44
C LYS A 34 15.34 -7.18 15.56
N LEU A 35 14.79 -8.39 15.60
CA LEU A 35 13.53 -8.70 14.89
C LEU A 35 12.38 -7.83 15.37
N ILE A 36 12.25 -7.63 16.68
CA ILE A 36 11.23 -6.72 17.25
C ILE A 36 11.49 -5.27 16.83
N GLU A 37 12.74 -4.82 16.83
CA GLU A 37 13.12 -3.46 16.39
C GLU A 37 12.74 -3.19 14.93
N ILE A 38 12.87 -4.19 14.04
CA ILE A 38 12.45 -4.11 12.64
C ILE A 38 10.99 -4.48 12.41
N ARG A 39 10.18 -4.51 13.47
CA ARG A 39 8.71 -4.67 13.45
C ARG A 39 8.19 -6.07 13.13
N TYR A 40 8.96 -7.10 13.39
CA TYR A 40 8.42 -8.46 13.45
C TYR A 40 7.78 -8.72 14.80
N GLU A 41 6.65 -9.40 14.77
CA GLU A 41 5.92 -9.81 15.98
C GLU A 41 6.24 -11.28 16.30
N ARG A 42 6.49 -11.58 17.58
CA ARG A 42 6.65 -12.97 18.01
C ARG A 42 5.28 -13.62 18.15
N ASN A 43 5.06 -14.70 17.41
CA ASN A 43 3.86 -15.50 17.53
C ASN A 43 4.20 -16.98 17.28
N ASP A 44 4.26 -17.76 18.35
CA ASP A 44 4.65 -19.16 18.29
C ASP A 44 3.48 -20.08 17.84
N ILE A 45 2.24 -19.58 17.84
CA ILE A 45 1.01 -20.33 17.52
C ILE A 45 0.50 -19.97 16.12
N ALA A 46 0.15 -18.70 15.89
CA ALA A 46 -0.38 -18.23 14.62
C ALA A 46 0.73 -17.58 13.78
N PHE A 47 1.53 -18.43 13.13
CA PHE A 47 2.70 -18.00 12.36
C PHE A 47 2.28 -17.45 10.99
N GLY A 48 2.39 -16.15 10.82
CA GLY A 48 2.01 -15.41 9.62
C GLY A 48 3.10 -14.48 9.10
N ARG A 49 2.83 -13.73 8.02
CA ARG A 49 3.76 -12.71 7.51
C ARG A 49 4.03 -11.65 8.58
N ASN A 50 5.25 -11.12 8.59
CA ASN A 50 5.75 -10.15 9.57
C ASN A 50 5.89 -10.73 10.99
N MET A 51 5.90 -12.05 11.12
CA MET A 51 6.03 -12.72 12.39
C MET A 51 7.28 -13.59 12.44
N PHE A 52 7.76 -13.84 13.64
CA PHE A 52 8.75 -14.88 13.91
C PHE A 52 8.27 -15.75 15.06
N ARG A 53 8.79 -16.96 15.09
CA ARG A 53 8.56 -17.91 16.20
C ARG A 53 9.86 -18.57 16.61
N VAL A 54 9.89 -19.05 17.84
CA VAL A 54 11.07 -19.65 18.45
C VAL A 54 10.74 -21.07 18.91
N ARG A 55 11.61 -22.02 18.58
CA ARG A 55 11.49 -23.43 19.01
C ARG A 55 12.88 -23.95 19.39
N GLY A 56 13.18 -23.98 20.69
CA GLY A 56 14.55 -24.30 21.17
C GLY A 56 15.56 -23.30 20.58
N ASP A 57 16.61 -23.82 19.98
CA ASP A 57 17.68 -23.03 19.36
C ASP A 57 17.39 -22.63 17.90
N THR A 58 16.11 -22.65 17.52
CA THR A 58 15.69 -22.37 16.14
C THR A 58 14.76 -21.16 16.12
N VAL A 59 15.07 -20.19 15.25
CA VAL A 59 14.21 -19.04 14.95
C VAL A 59 13.68 -19.19 13.53
N GLU A 60 12.36 -19.16 13.39
CA GLU A 60 11.69 -19.13 12.08
C GLU A 60 11.08 -17.75 11.86
N ILE A 61 11.43 -17.12 10.73
CA ILE A 61 11.03 -15.76 10.39
C ILE A 61 10.21 -15.81 9.11
N PHE A 62 8.99 -15.27 9.13
CA PHE A 62 8.16 -15.18 7.94
C PHE A 62 8.24 -13.76 7.37
N PRO A 63 9.05 -13.54 6.32
CA PRO A 63 9.29 -12.21 5.78
C PRO A 63 8.03 -11.55 5.22
N ALA A 64 7.96 -10.21 5.32
CA ALA A 64 6.89 -9.39 4.77
C ALA A 64 6.64 -9.60 3.27
N TYR A 65 7.71 -9.86 2.53
CA TYR A 65 7.73 -10.02 1.07
C TYR A 65 7.42 -11.43 0.58
N SER A 66 7.28 -12.41 1.48
CA SER A 66 7.02 -13.81 1.12
C SER A 66 5.55 -14.17 1.32
N ASN A 67 5.03 -15.09 0.50
CA ASN A 67 3.65 -15.57 0.59
C ASN A 67 3.53 -16.95 1.23
N ASP A 68 4.52 -17.81 1.06
CA ASP A 68 4.47 -19.23 1.41
C ASP A 68 5.78 -19.77 2.00
N LYS A 69 6.82 -18.93 2.09
CA LYS A 69 8.15 -19.32 2.50
C LYS A 69 8.62 -18.52 3.70
N ALA A 70 9.22 -19.20 4.68
CA ALA A 70 9.87 -18.59 5.82
C ALA A 70 11.35 -18.94 5.84
N ILE A 71 12.12 -18.17 6.59
CA ILE A 71 13.56 -18.38 6.84
C ILE A 71 13.69 -19.03 8.20
N ARG A 72 14.30 -20.21 8.24
CA ARG A 72 14.66 -20.90 9.48
C ARG A 72 16.16 -20.70 9.73
N VAL A 73 16.48 -20.24 10.93
CA VAL A 73 17.85 -20.04 11.43
C VAL A 73 18.06 -20.96 12.61
N GLU A 74 18.98 -21.89 12.48
CA GLU A 74 19.31 -22.89 13.49
C GLU A 74 20.63 -22.49 14.15
N PHE A 75 20.65 -22.45 15.48
CA PHE A 75 21.82 -22.06 16.27
C PHE A 75 22.43 -23.29 16.94
N PHE A 76 23.74 -23.25 17.11
CA PHE A 76 24.49 -24.12 17.99
C PHE A 76 25.33 -23.26 18.96
N GLY A 77 24.81 -23.10 20.19
CA GLY A 77 25.33 -22.05 21.09
C GLY A 77 25.10 -20.64 20.51
N ASP A 78 26.17 -19.87 20.44
CA ASP A 78 26.16 -18.50 19.89
C ASP A 78 26.52 -18.45 18.39
N GLU A 79 26.56 -19.59 17.70
CA GLU A 79 26.88 -19.65 16.28
C GLU A 79 25.66 -20.06 15.46
N ILE A 80 25.45 -19.42 14.32
CA ILE A 80 24.45 -19.83 13.34
C ILE A 80 24.99 -21.07 12.61
N ASP A 81 24.47 -22.25 12.96
CA ASP A 81 24.85 -23.51 12.31
C ASP A 81 24.34 -23.57 10.88
N ARG A 82 23.05 -23.26 10.68
CA ARG A 82 22.41 -23.42 9.40
C ARG A 82 21.27 -22.45 9.17
N ILE A 83 21.13 -22.04 7.91
CA ILE A 83 19.97 -21.25 7.45
C ILE A 83 19.30 -22.00 6.32
N SER A 84 17.96 -22.12 6.40
CA SER A 84 17.16 -22.76 5.36
C SER A 84 15.88 -21.94 5.04
N GLU A 85 15.49 -22.02 3.78
CA GLU A 85 14.15 -21.62 3.37
C GLU A 85 13.19 -22.78 3.60
N ILE A 86 12.07 -22.53 4.25
CA ILE A 86 11.08 -23.57 4.58
C ILE A 86 9.71 -23.21 3.99
N ASN A 87 8.92 -24.20 3.66
CA ASN A 87 7.50 -24.00 3.37
C ASN A 87 6.74 -23.80 4.68
N VAL A 88 5.97 -22.73 4.79
CA VAL A 88 5.28 -22.32 6.04
C VAL A 88 4.25 -23.35 6.51
N VAL A 89 3.58 -24.02 5.56
CA VAL A 89 2.49 -24.99 5.87
C VAL A 89 3.06 -26.32 6.33
N THR A 90 4.07 -26.84 5.60
CA THR A 90 4.63 -28.17 5.87
C THR A 90 5.80 -28.15 6.85
N GLY A 91 6.45 -26.99 7.02
CA GLY A 91 7.71 -26.84 7.77
C GLY A 91 8.92 -27.49 7.11
N ALA A 92 8.76 -28.06 5.91
CA ALA A 92 9.84 -28.73 5.20
C ALA A 92 10.83 -27.71 4.62
N ALA A 93 12.13 -27.99 4.76
CA ALA A 93 13.17 -27.18 4.12
C ALA A 93 13.12 -27.37 2.59
N THR A 94 13.06 -26.27 1.86
CA THR A 94 13.05 -26.24 0.39
C THR A 94 14.46 -26.07 -0.16
N ARG A 95 15.29 -25.28 0.50
CA ARG A 95 16.71 -25.11 0.17
C ARG A 95 17.52 -24.59 1.36
N PHE A 96 18.83 -24.81 1.34
CA PHE A 96 19.78 -24.19 2.27
C PHE A 96 20.31 -22.88 1.71
N LEU A 97 20.57 -21.93 2.60
CA LEU A 97 21.00 -20.59 2.26
C LEU A 97 22.37 -20.29 2.87
N ASN A 98 23.27 -19.74 2.06
CA ASN A 98 24.57 -19.23 2.53
C ASN A 98 24.47 -17.79 3.07
N HIS A 99 23.34 -17.13 2.83
CA HIS A 99 23.05 -15.79 3.30
C HIS A 99 21.52 -15.55 3.31
N ALA A 100 21.03 -14.92 4.36
CA ALA A 100 19.67 -14.42 4.43
C ALA A 100 19.68 -12.94 4.85
N ALA A 101 18.96 -12.10 4.11
CA ALA A 101 18.70 -10.71 4.44
C ALA A 101 17.25 -10.56 4.90
N ILE A 102 17.04 -10.17 6.16
CA ILE A 102 15.73 -9.93 6.73
C ILE A 102 15.48 -8.44 6.70
N TYR A 103 14.55 -8.03 5.85
CA TYR A 103 14.14 -6.64 5.69
C TYR A 103 13.10 -6.26 6.75
N PRO A 104 13.03 -4.99 7.18
CA PRO A 104 12.00 -4.53 8.10
C PRO A 104 10.58 -4.86 7.63
N ALA A 105 9.71 -5.22 8.57
CA ALA A 105 8.31 -5.53 8.30
C ALA A 105 7.46 -4.28 8.02
N SER A 106 7.99 -3.09 8.29
CA SER A 106 7.34 -1.79 8.04
C SER A 106 8.32 -0.83 7.37
N HIS A 107 7.80 0.06 6.52
CA HIS A 107 8.60 1.15 5.95
C HIS A 107 8.89 2.28 6.97
N TYR A 108 8.10 2.37 8.04
CA TYR A 108 8.28 3.38 9.10
C TYR A 108 9.10 2.80 10.25
N VAL A 109 10.37 2.50 9.98
CA VAL A 109 11.34 2.06 10.97
C VAL A 109 12.40 3.15 11.17
N THR A 110 12.83 3.33 12.40
CA THR A 110 13.89 4.29 12.76
C THR A 110 14.56 3.86 14.05
N THR A 111 15.75 4.44 14.35
CA THR A 111 16.46 4.11 15.58
C THR A 111 15.78 4.68 16.81
N LYS A 112 16.07 4.11 17.98
CA LYS A 112 15.53 4.56 19.26
C LYS A 112 15.89 6.02 19.56
N GLU A 113 17.11 6.43 19.22
CA GLU A 113 17.60 7.80 19.44
C GLU A 113 16.84 8.82 18.58
N LYS A 114 16.63 8.49 17.28
CA LYS A 114 15.83 9.32 16.38
C LYS A 114 14.38 9.41 16.84
N MET A 115 13.80 8.30 17.31
CA MET A 115 12.44 8.26 17.83
C MET A 115 12.32 9.12 19.07
N ALA A 116 13.23 9.04 20.04
CA ALA A 116 13.21 9.87 21.25
C ALA A 116 13.25 11.36 20.90
N ALA A 117 14.17 11.76 20.01
CA ALA A 117 14.26 13.15 19.55
C ALA A 117 13.02 13.62 18.78
N ALA A 118 12.33 12.71 18.07
CA ALA A 118 11.08 13.00 17.39
C ALA A 118 9.94 13.21 18.38
N ILE A 119 9.85 12.39 19.42
CA ILE A 119 8.85 12.48 20.49
C ILE A 119 8.90 13.85 21.18
N ASP A 120 10.10 14.34 21.52
CA ASP A 120 10.24 15.67 22.14
C ASP A 120 9.70 16.78 21.24
N ARG A 121 9.97 16.71 19.94
CA ARG A 121 9.46 17.68 18.95
C ARG A 121 7.95 17.56 18.73
N ILE A 122 7.40 16.34 18.72
CA ILE A 122 5.96 16.11 18.63
C ILE A 122 5.25 16.70 19.85
N ARG A 123 5.82 16.53 21.05
CA ARG A 123 5.28 17.08 22.29
C ARG A 123 5.27 18.61 22.26
N ALA A 124 6.38 19.23 21.84
CA ALA A 124 6.46 20.67 21.68
C ALA A 124 5.42 21.22 20.68
N GLU A 125 5.27 20.59 19.52
CA GLU A 125 4.26 20.96 18.52
C GLU A 125 2.83 20.78 19.07
N CYS A 126 2.58 19.75 19.86
CA CYS A 126 1.30 19.51 20.52
C CYS A 126 0.98 20.64 21.52
N ASP A 127 1.93 21.02 22.39
CA ASP A 127 1.73 22.06 23.38
C ASP A 127 1.46 23.43 22.72
N GLU A 128 2.17 23.76 21.65
CA GLU A 128 1.89 24.95 20.84
C GLU A 128 0.48 24.92 20.23
N ARG A 129 0.05 23.76 19.73
CA ARG A 129 -1.27 23.62 19.11
C ARG A 129 -2.40 23.66 20.14
N VAL A 130 -2.22 23.05 21.30
CA VAL A 130 -3.15 23.13 22.43
C VAL A 130 -3.33 24.58 22.88
N LYS A 131 -2.22 25.32 23.04
CA LYS A 131 -2.26 26.75 23.38
C LYS A 131 -3.04 27.54 22.32
N TYR A 132 -2.75 27.33 21.03
CA TYR A 132 -3.47 27.98 19.94
C TYR A 132 -4.99 27.74 20.02
N PHE A 133 -5.44 26.51 20.24
CA PHE A 133 -6.87 26.20 20.37
C PHE A 133 -7.48 26.83 21.61
N THR A 134 -6.79 26.81 22.75
CA THR A 134 -7.26 27.41 23.99
C THR A 134 -7.42 28.92 23.86
N ASP A 135 -6.43 29.59 23.29
CA ASP A 135 -6.44 31.06 23.08
C ASP A 135 -7.57 31.49 22.13
N ASN A 136 -8.01 30.60 21.24
CA ASN A 136 -9.12 30.81 20.31
C ASN A 136 -10.48 30.25 20.80
N GLY A 137 -10.59 29.83 22.06
CA GLY A 137 -11.83 29.33 22.67
C GLY A 137 -12.27 27.94 22.18
N LYS A 138 -11.41 27.20 21.45
CA LYS A 138 -11.65 25.87 20.92
C LYS A 138 -11.22 24.78 21.90
N LEU A 139 -11.87 24.72 23.05
CA LEU A 139 -11.47 23.84 24.16
C LEU A 139 -11.61 22.35 23.83
N LEU A 140 -12.61 21.97 23.03
CA LEU A 140 -12.83 20.58 22.61
C LEU A 140 -11.70 20.09 21.66
N GLU A 141 -11.29 20.95 20.73
CA GLU A 141 -10.17 20.67 19.82
C GLU A 141 -8.84 20.58 20.59
N ALA A 142 -8.65 21.46 21.57
CA ALA A 142 -7.46 21.45 22.46
C ALA A 142 -7.39 20.12 23.23
N GLN A 143 -8.48 19.69 23.85
CA GLN A 143 -8.54 18.42 24.57
C GLN A 143 -8.31 17.23 23.63
N ARG A 144 -8.96 17.22 22.49
CA ARG A 144 -8.86 16.10 21.51
C ARG A 144 -7.43 15.91 21.01
N ILE A 145 -6.78 16.99 20.57
CA ILE A 145 -5.42 16.89 20.06
C ILE A 145 -4.44 16.46 21.16
N LYS A 146 -4.61 16.98 22.37
CA LYS A 146 -3.78 16.61 23.53
C LYS A 146 -3.90 15.12 23.83
N GLN A 147 -5.12 14.63 24.06
CA GLN A 147 -5.36 13.22 24.37
C GLN A 147 -4.84 12.28 23.28
N ARG A 148 -5.08 12.62 22.03
CA ARG A 148 -4.63 11.80 20.89
C ARG A 148 -3.11 11.76 20.82
N THR A 149 -2.45 12.91 20.94
CA THR A 149 -0.99 12.98 20.81
C THR A 149 -0.29 12.33 22.00
N ASP A 150 -0.79 12.51 23.23
CA ASP A 150 -0.24 11.86 24.43
C ASP A 150 -0.32 10.33 24.30
N TYR A 151 -1.46 9.79 23.84
CA TYR A 151 -1.62 8.36 23.58
C TYR A 151 -0.67 7.86 22.48
N ASP A 152 -0.55 8.59 21.37
CA ASP A 152 0.36 8.22 20.28
C ASP A 152 1.83 8.25 20.75
N ILE A 153 2.21 9.20 21.60
CA ILE A 153 3.55 9.29 22.21
C ILE A 153 3.81 8.09 23.13
N GLU A 154 2.86 7.74 24.00
CA GLU A 154 2.98 6.57 24.87
C GLU A 154 3.20 5.29 24.06
N MET A 155 2.40 5.08 23.02
CA MET A 155 2.57 3.94 22.11
C MET A 155 3.94 3.95 21.40
N MET A 156 4.43 5.12 20.97
CA MET A 156 5.76 5.23 20.36
C MET A 156 6.88 4.97 21.37
N GLN A 157 6.73 5.33 22.63
CA GLN A 157 7.72 5.05 23.69
C GLN A 157 7.77 3.58 24.06
N GLU A 158 6.61 2.94 24.25
CA GLU A 158 6.52 1.55 24.71
C GLU A 158 6.76 0.55 23.57
N LEU A 159 6.12 0.76 22.41
CA LEU A 159 6.15 -0.17 21.27
C LEU A 159 7.05 0.34 20.13
N GLY A 160 7.50 1.61 20.22
CA GLY A 160 8.22 2.29 19.13
C GLY A 160 7.35 2.55 17.90
N TYR A 161 6.02 2.42 17.98
CA TYR A 161 5.07 2.57 16.87
C TYR A 161 3.71 3.03 17.41
N CYS A 162 2.95 3.78 16.61
CA CYS A 162 1.54 4.09 16.89
C CYS A 162 0.71 3.97 15.61
N SER A 163 -0.60 3.80 15.77
CA SER A 163 -1.52 3.83 14.64
C SER A 163 -1.58 5.22 14.02
N GLY A 164 -1.24 5.33 12.73
CA GLY A 164 -1.15 6.60 12.02
C GLY A 164 0.21 7.29 12.19
N ILE A 165 1.27 6.53 12.48
CA ILE A 165 2.66 7.02 12.62
C ILE A 165 3.13 7.86 11.43
N GLU A 166 2.58 7.59 10.24
CA GLU A 166 2.85 8.36 9.02
C GLU A 166 2.53 9.85 9.17
N ASN A 167 1.59 10.23 10.04
CA ASN A 167 1.26 11.64 10.31
C ASN A 167 2.40 12.39 11.02
N TYR A 168 3.30 11.67 11.64
CA TYR A 168 4.50 12.20 12.30
C TYR A 168 5.77 12.03 11.44
N SER A 169 5.66 11.49 10.21
CA SER A 169 6.79 11.14 9.35
C SER A 169 7.77 12.29 9.11
N ARG A 170 7.29 13.53 8.96
CA ARG A 170 8.15 14.71 8.83
C ARG A 170 9.06 14.88 10.05
N VAL A 171 8.49 14.78 11.24
CA VAL A 171 9.21 14.96 12.49
C VAL A 171 10.18 13.81 12.75
N ILE A 172 9.75 12.56 12.51
CA ILE A 172 10.56 11.35 12.63
C ILE A 172 11.78 11.40 11.69
N SER A 173 11.56 11.76 10.42
CA SER A 173 12.63 11.88 9.42
C SER A 173 13.43 13.19 9.52
N ASN A 174 13.15 14.03 10.52
CA ASN A 174 13.81 15.32 10.74
C ASN A 174 13.83 16.24 9.49
N ARG A 175 12.74 16.22 8.70
CA ARG A 175 12.60 17.05 7.51
C ARG A 175 12.10 18.46 7.86
N ALA A 176 12.50 19.44 7.06
CA ALA A 176 12.02 20.81 7.20
C ALA A 176 10.51 20.89 6.92
N PRO A 177 9.76 21.80 7.60
CA PRO A 177 8.36 22.06 7.30
C PRO A 177 8.14 22.39 5.81
N GLY A 178 7.09 21.82 5.20
CA GLY A 178 6.74 22.00 3.79
C GLY A 178 7.60 21.21 2.79
N SER A 179 8.66 20.53 3.23
CA SER A 179 9.48 19.69 2.36
C SER A 179 8.69 18.53 1.77
N PRO A 180 9.04 18.05 0.55
CA PRO A 180 8.41 16.88 -0.04
C PRO A 180 8.69 15.63 0.81
N PRO A 181 7.74 14.69 0.89
CA PRO A 181 7.97 13.42 1.57
C PRO A 181 8.97 12.55 0.79
N LEU A 182 9.60 11.63 1.51
CA LEU A 182 10.27 10.49 0.89
C LEU A 182 9.21 9.50 0.43
N THR A 183 9.36 8.95 -0.76
CA THR A 183 8.36 8.12 -1.43
C THR A 183 8.99 6.83 -1.96
N LEU A 184 8.20 5.93 -2.54
CA LEU A 184 8.73 4.73 -3.19
C LEU A 184 9.78 5.07 -4.27
N LEU A 185 9.66 6.21 -4.94
CA LEU A 185 10.62 6.66 -5.96
C LEU A 185 12.02 6.90 -5.39
N ASP A 186 12.11 7.28 -4.11
CA ASP A 186 13.37 7.54 -3.42
C ASP A 186 14.10 6.25 -2.99
N TYR A 187 13.47 5.06 -3.14
CA TYR A 187 14.08 3.75 -2.91
C TYR A 187 14.81 3.19 -4.15
N PHE A 188 14.60 3.79 -5.32
CA PHE A 188 15.26 3.39 -6.55
C PHE A 188 16.58 4.16 -6.76
N PRO A 189 17.52 3.62 -7.56
CA PRO A 189 18.66 4.39 -8.05
C PRO A 189 18.22 5.66 -8.77
N LYS A 190 19.05 6.71 -8.78
CA LYS A 190 18.67 8.00 -9.37
C LYS A 190 18.38 7.95 -10.87
N ASP A 191 18.92 6.97 -11.58
CA ASP A 191 18.82 6.78 -13.03
C ASP A 191 17.79 5.70 -13.44
N PHE A 192 16.80 5.43 -12.59
CA PHE A 192 15.76 4.46 -12.91
C PHE A 192 14.90 4.89 -14.10
N LEU A 193 14.39 3.92 -14.85
CA LEU A 193 13.41 4.13 -15.91
C LEU A 193 12.00 3.92 -15.36
N LEU A 194 11.14 4.92 -15.50
CA LEU A 194 9.73 4.85 -15.08
C LEU A 194 8.82 4.56 -16.28
N PHE A 195 8.01 3.51 -16.18
CA PHE A 195 6.89 3.27 -17.07
C PHE A 195 5.60 3.79 -16.41
N VAL A 196 4.90 4.68 -17.09
CA VAL A 196 3.60 5.20 -16.65
C VAL A 196 2.52 4.56 -17.50
N ASP A 197 1.92 3.50 -16.95
CA ASP A 197 0.83 2.79 -17.61
C ASP A 197 -0.47 3.59 -17.52
N GLU A 198 -1.31 3.50 -18.58
CA GLU A 198 -2.53 4.29 -18.76
C GLU A 198 -2.29 5.77 -18.45
N SER A 199 -1.25 6.34 -19.03
CA SER A 199 -0.72 7.67 -18.68
C SER A 199 -1.77 8.77 -18.78
N HIS A 200 -2.70 8.68 -19.75
CA HIS A 200 -3.81 9.62 -19.94
C HIS A 200 -4.76 9.73 -18.73
N VAL A 201 -4.80 8.70 -17.86
CA VAL A 201 -5.55 8.70 -16.60
C VAL A 201 -4.62 8.93 -15.40
N THR A 202 -3.46 8.26 -15.40
CA THR A 202 -2.51 8.28 -14.29
C THR A 202 -1.95 9.69 -14.02
N LEU A 203 -1.55 10.42 -15.05
CA LEU A 203 -0.96 11.76 -14.87
C LEU A 203 -1.95 12.80 -14.35
N PRO A 204 -3.19 12.91 -14.87
CA PRO A 204 -4.22 13.76 -14.26
C PRO A 204 -4.51 13.40 -12.80
N GLN A 205 -4.54 12.11 -12.46
CA GLN A 205 -4.74 11.65 -11.09
C GLN A 205 -3.58 12.09 -10.18
N VAL A 206 -2.33 11.94 -10.59
CA VAL A 206 -1.15 12.41 -9.85
C VAL A 206 -1.24 13.93 -9.59
N ARG A 207 -1.68 14.73 -10.56
CA ARG A 207 -1.89 16.17 -10.40
C ARG A 207 -2.96 16.52 -9.36
N ALA A 208 -4.05 15.75 -9.31
CA ALA A 208 -5.19 16.04 -8.44
C ALA A 208 -4.95 15.63 -6.98
N MET A 209 -4.12 14.60 -6.73
CA MET A 209 -4.00 13.97 -5.42
C MET A 209 -3.52 14.91 -4.31
N TYR A 210 -2.56 15.78 -4.59
CA TYR A 210 -2.04 16.74 -3.60
C TYR A 210 -3.14 17.66 -3.06
N ARG A 211 -3.97 18.21 -3.93
CA ARG A 211 -5.04 19.14 -3.52
C ARG A 211 -6.13 18.44 -2.73
N GLY A 212 -6.51 17.22 -3.12
CA GLY A 212 -7.49 16.42 -2.41
C GLY A 212 -7.03 16.02 -1.01
N ASP A 213 -5.77 15.58 -0.86
CA ASP A 213 -5.18 15.25 0.42
C ASP A 213 -5.07 16.49 1.33
N ARG A 214 -4.66 17.63 0.78
CA ARG A 214 -4.54 18.90 1.50
C ARG A 214 -5.88 19.35 2.08
N ALA A 215 -6.94 19.39 1.28
CA ALA A 215 -8.27 19.79 1.72
C ALA A 215 -8.81 18.90 2.86
N ARG A 216 -8.61 17.58 2.75
CA ARG A 216 -8.96 16.65 3.83
C ARG A 216 -8.19 16.93 5.12
N LYS A 217 -6.90 17.17 5.02
CA LYS A 217 -6.03 17.41 6.21
C LYS A 217 -6.29 18.75 6.86
N GLU A 218 -6.66 19.77 6.13
CA GLU A 218 -7.08 21.06 6.66
C GLU A 218 -8.21 20.87 7.68
N THR A 219 -9.26 20.14 7.29
CA THR A 219 -10.34 19.78 8.21
C THR A 219 -9.83 19.03 9.45
N LEU A 220 -8.97 18.03 9.28
CA LEU A 220 -8.45 17.24 10.41
C LEU A 220 -7.59 18.05 11.38
N VAL A 221 -6.79 18.99 10.87
CA VAL A 221 -5.94 19.87 11.69
C VAL A 221 -6.78 20.95 12.38
N ASP A 222 -7.74 21.55 11.68
CA ASP A 222 -8.57 22.65 12.20
C ASP A 222 -9.54 22.20 13.29
N TYR A 223 -9.92 20.92 13.29
CA TYR A 223 -10.77 20.32 14.31
C TYR A 223 -9.98 19.48 15.35
N GLY A 224 -8.66 19.60 15.41
CA GLY A 224 -7.83 18.97 16.45
C GLY A 224 -7.69 17.44 16.34
N PHE A 225 -7.85 16.85 15.15
CA PHE A 225 -7.63 15.42 14.94
C PHE A 225 -6.18 15.08 14.55
N ARG A 226 -5.42 16.06 14.04
CA ARG A 226 -4.02 15.91 13.65
C ARG A 226 -3.22 17.16 13.99
N LEU A 227 -1.92 16.99 14.24
CA LEU A 227 -0.97 18.09 14.34
C LEU A 227 -0.68 18.71 12.97
N PRO A 228 -0.25 19.98 12.91
CA PRO A 228 0.13 20.65 11.67
C PRO A 228 1.19 19.89 10.85
N SER A 229 2.13 19.19 11.51
CA SER A 229 3.14 18.36 10.82
C SER A 229 2.56 17.27 9.92
N ALA A 230 1.31 16.85 10.16
CA ALA A 230 0.60 15.90 9.31
C ALA A 230 0.37 16.41 7.88
N PHE A 231 0.42 17.73 7.64
CA PHE A 231 0.37 18.29 6.30
C PHE A 231 1.52 17.83 5.40
N ASP A 232 2.67 17.51 5.98
CA ASP A 232 3.86 17.12 5.25
C ASP A 232 3.96 15.59 5.01
N ASN A 233 3.01 14.81 5.55
CA ASN A 233 2.73 13.46 5.08
C ASN A 233 1.70 13.52 3.93
N ARG A 234 2.14 13.81 2.75
CA ARG A 234 1.31 14.12 1.61
C ARG A 234 1.80 13.41 0.34
N PRO A 235 0.98 13.28 -0.69
CA PRO A 235 1.51 12.90 -1.99
C PRO A 235 2.43 14.00 -2.52
N LEU A 236 3.33 13.62 -3.42
CA LEU A 236 4.15 14.59 -4.16
C LEU A 236 3.25 15.53 -4.95
N LYS A 237 3.66 16.80 -5.06
CA LYS A 237 3.15 17.69 -6.10
C LYS A 237 3.60 17.18 -7.47
N PHE A 238 2.89 17.55 -8.52
CA PHE A 238 3.20 17.07 -9.87
C PHE A 238 4.62 17.49 -10.31
N GLU A 239 5.05 18.68 -9.95
CA GLU A 239 6.40 19.20 -10.21
C GLU A 239 7.44 18.35 -9.48
N GLU A 240 7.23 18.08 -8.19
CA GLU A 240 8.13 17.25 -7.37
C GLU A 240 8.21 15.81 -7.90
N PHE A 241 7.11 15.27 -8.43
CA PHE A 241 7.08 13.97 -9.12
C PHE A 241 7.92 14.00 -10.39
N THR A 242 7.75 15.02 -11.23
CA THR A 242 8.48 15.12 -12.51
C THR A 242 9.97 15.35 -12.33
N GLU A 243 10.39 16.08 -11.29
CA GLU A 243 11.79 16.34 -10.96
C GLU A 243 12.57 15.10 -10.52
N ARG A 244 11.87 14.10 -9.92
CA ARG A 244 12.48 12.84 -9.49
C ARG A 244 12.73 11.86 -10.62
N ILE A 245 12.15 12.08 -11.81
CA ILE A 245 12.14 11.12 -12.90
C ILE A 245 12.97 11.67 -14.07
N HIS A 246 14.10 11.02 -14.33
CA HIS A 246 14.98 11.40 -15.44
C HIS A 246 14.54 10.75 -16.75
N GLN A 247 14.19 9.47 -16.72
CA GLN A 247 13.77 8.68 -17.89
C GLN A 247 12.36 8.12 -17.68
N ARG A 248 11.49 8.29 -18.66
CA ARG A 248 10.10 7.85 -18.57
C ARG A 248 9.54 7.39 -19.91
N VAL A 249 8.71 6.38 -19.85
CA VAL A 249 7.93 5.88 -20.98
C VAL A 249 6.45 6.00 -20.60
N TYR A 250 5.69 6.69 -21.40
CA TYR A 250 4.24 6.76 -21.27
C TYR A 250 3.60 5.68 -22.13
N VAL A 251 2.72 4.87 -21.53
CA VAL A 251 1.97 3.83 -22.22
C VAL A 251 0.49 4.21 -22.17
N SER A 252 -0.14 4.30 -23.33
CA SER A 252 -1.55 4.67 -23.44
C SER A 252 -2.11 4.33 -24.81
N ALA A 253 -3.35 3.81 -24.85
CA ALA A 253 -4.10 3.66 -26.10
C ALA A 253 -4.62 5.02 -26.61
N THR A 254 -4.83 5.99 -25.73
CA THR A 254 -5.36 7.32 -26.02
C THR A 254 -4.53 8.39 -25.31
N PRO A 255 -3.27 8.61 -25.73
CA PRO A 255 -2.39 9.58 -25.05
C PRO A 255 -2.97 10.98 -25.10
N GLY A 256 -2.86 11.69 -23.96
CA GLY A 256 -3.33 13.06 -23.80
C GLY A 256 -2.37 14.10 -24.42
N GLU A 257 -2.72 15.37 -24.28
CA GLU A 257 -1.92 16.49 -24.78
C GLU A 257 -0.56 16.57 -24.09
N TYR A 258 -0.53 16.38 -22.76
CA TYR A 258 0.71 16.43 -21.98
C TYR A 258 1.75 15.41 -22.44
N GLU A 259 1.34 14.17 -22.71
CA GLU A 259 2.24 13.13 -23.20
C GLU A 259 2.79 13.48 -24.58
N ARG A 260 1.94 13.98 -25.47
CA ARG A 260 2.33 14.38 -26.84
C ARG A 260 3.32 15.55 -26.86
N GLU A 261 3.10 16.55 -25.99
CA GLU A 261 4.00 17.69 -25.87
C GLU A 261 5.36 17.34 -25.26
N ARG A 262 5.41 16.33 -24.40
CA ARG A 262 6.62 15.94 -23.65
C ARG A 262 7.36 14.75 -24.24
N ALA A 263 6.77 14.03 -25.17
CA ALA A 263 7.39 12.88 -25.81
C ALA A 263 8.47 13.35 -26.82
N GLY A 264 9.70 12.86 -26.63
CA GLY A 264 10.76 13.01 -27.65
C GLY A 264 10.56 12.07 -28.83
N GLN A 265 9.86 10.97 -28.64
CA GLN A 265 9.51 9.98 -29.67
C GLN A 265 8.16 9.35 -29.34
N ILE A 266 7.34 9.15 -30.34
CA ILE A 266 6.07 8.42 -30.25
C ILE A 266 6.19 7.17 -31.11
N VAL A 267 5.91 5.99 -30.50
CA VAL A 267 5.94 4.69 -31.17
C VAL A 267 4.56 4.08 -31.04
N GLU A 268 4.01 3.63 -32.13
CA GLU A 268 2.72 2.91 -32.16
C GLU A 268 2.95 1.40 -32.17
N GLN A 269 2.21 0.70 -31.32
CA GLN A 269 2.17 -0.76 -31.33
C GLN A 269 0.74 -1.20 -31.70
N ILE A 270 0.55 -1.50 -32.99
CA ILE A 270 -0.74 -1.89 -33.56
C ILE A 270 -0.68 -3.38 -33.89
N ILE A 271 -0.66 -4.23 -32.87
CA ILE A 271 -0.64 -5.70 -33.05
C ILE A 271 -1.81 -6.31 -32.30
N ARG A 272 -2.63 -7.07 -33.01
CA ARG A 272 -3.68 -7.91 -32.43
C ARG A 272 -3.43 -9.38 -32.82
N PRO A 273 -2.55 -10.10 -32.10
CA PRO A 273 -2.12 -11.43 -32.47
C PRO A 273 -3.23 -12.48 -32.39
N THR A 274 -4.32 -12.20 -31.66
CA THR A 274 -5.45 -13.12 -31.49
C THR A 274 -6.33 -13.26 -32.74
N GLY A 275 -6.23 -12.34 -33.72
CA GLY A 275 -7.11 -12.32 -34.91
C GLY A 275 -8.60 -12.04 -34.58
N LEU A 276 -8.94 -11.77 -33.33
CA LEU A 276 -10.31 -11.43 -32.93
C LEU A 276 -10.63 -10.00 -33.35
N LEU A 277 -11.78 -9.81 -33.96
CA LEU A 277 -12.30 -8.49 -34.30
C LEU A 277 -12.82 -7.77 -33.03
N ASP A 278 -12.88 -6.44 -33.11
CA ASP A 278 -13.59 -5.67 -32.10
C ASP A 278 -15.06 -6.07 -32.07
N PRO A 279 -15.69 -6.08 -30.87
CA PRO A 279 -17.11 -6.38 -30.78
C PRO A 279 -17.93 -5.32 -31.50
N GLU A 280 -19.03 -5.76 -32.12
CA GLU A 280 -20.00 -4.84 -32.68
C GLU A 280 -20.67 -4.03 -31.56
N ILE A 281 -20.76 -2.71 -31.75
CA ILE A 281 -21.28 -1.79 -30.74
C ILE A 281 -22.62 -1.21 -31.21
N PHE A 282 -23.66 -1.40 -30.40
CA PHE A 282 -24.98 -0.81 -30.61
C PHE A 282 -25.26 0.24 -29.56
N VAL A 283 -25.55 1.47 -29.98
CA VAL A 283 -25.97 2.56 -29.07
C VAL A 283 -27.49 2.58 -29.05
N ARG A 284 -28.07 2.48 -27.85
CA ARG A 284 -29.52 2.40 -27.66
C ARG A 284 -30.02 3.55 -26.78
N PRO A 285 -31.32 3.95 -26.86
CA PRO A 285 -31.90 4.96 -26.01
C PRO A 285 -31.86 4.59 -24.52
N ILE A 286 -31.79 5.61 -23.66
CA ILE A 286 -31.78 5.40 -22.19
C ILE A 286 -33.21 5.04 -21.72
N GLU A 287 -34.25 5.58 -22.37
CA GLU A 287 -35.62 5.29 -22.03
C GLU A 287 -35.97 3.82 -22.27
N GLY A 288 -36.48 3.14 -21.25
CA GLY A 288 -36.75 1.71 -21.30
C GLY A 288 -35.52 0.80 -21.27
N GLN A 289 -34.33 1.33 -20.94
CA GLN A 289 -33.03 0.58 -21.00
C GLN A 289 -33.04 -0.71 -20.18
N ILE A 290 -33.79 -0.78 -19.06
CA ILE A 290 -33.76 -1.99 -18.20
C ILE A 290 -34.59 -3.10 -18.85
N ASP A 291 -35.75 -2.78 -19.45
CA ASP A 291 -36.57 -3.76 -20.15
C ASP A 291 -35.86 -4.28 -21.41
N ASP A 292 -35.21 -3.38 -22.15
CA ASP A 292 -34.36 -3.72 -23.30
C ASP A 292 -33.21 -4.62 -22.89
N LEU A 293 -32.46 -4.30 -21.81
CA LEU A 293 -31.41 -5.11 -21.25
C LEU A 293 -31.91 -6.52 -20.87
N MET A 294 -33.07 -6.61 -20.21
CA MET A 294 -33.67 -7.90 -19.84
C MET A 294 -34.03 -8.73 -21.08
N GLY A 295 -34.51 -8.09 -22.13
CA GLY A 295 -34.76 -8.74 -23.43
C GLY A 295 -33.49 -9.37 -24.00
N GLU A 296 -32.42 -8.60 -24.08
CA GLU A 296 -31.10 -9.06 -24.55
C GLU A 296 -30.51 -10.19 -23.67
N ILE A 297 -30.58 -10.04 -22.35
CA ILE A 297 -30.09 -11.10 -21.43
C ILE A 297 -30.83 -12.41 -21.66
N ASN A 298 -32.19 -12.35 -21.80
CA ASN A 298 -33.00 -13.54 -22.04
C ASN A 298 -32.70 -14.20 -23.38
N GLU A 299 -32.39 -13.41 -24.41
CA GLU A 299 -31.97 -13.94 -25.70
C GLU A 299 -30.61 -14.66 -25.59
N LYS A 300 -29.62 -14.07 -24.92
CA LYS A 300 -28.32 -14.70 -24.67
C LYS A 300 -28.45 -15.98 -23.84
N ILE A 301 -29.34 -16.00 -22.86
CA ILE A 301 -29.62 -17.20 -22.05
C ILE A 301 -30.18 -18.33 -22.95
N ARG A 302 -31.11 -18.03 -23.88
CA ARG A 302 -31.62 -19.04 -24.81
C ARG A 302 -30.56 -19.61 -25.74
N MET A 303 -29.52 -18.80 -26.06
CA MET A 303 -28.37 -19.23 -26.85
C MET A 303 -27.31 -19.98 -26.01
N GLY A 304 -27.53 -20.18 -24.69
CA GLY A 304 -26.54 -20.79 -23.79
C GLY A 304 -25.36 -19.86 -23.45
N GLN A 305 -25.47 -18.57 -23.74
CA GLN A 305 -24.44 -17.56 -23.54
C GLN A 305 -24.61 -16.85 -22.21
N ARG A 306 -23.67 -15.99 -21.87
CA ARG A 306 -23.69 -15.14 -20.68
C ARG A 306 -23.57 -13.68 -21.08
N ALA A 307 -24.13 -12.79 -20.26
CA ALA A 307 -24.03 -11.35 -20.42
C ALA A 307 -23.19 -10.76 -19.27
N LEU A 308 -22.29 -9.84 -19.60
CA LEU A 308 -21.59 -8.99 -18.67
C LEU A 308 -22.19 -7.59 -18.73
N VAL A 309 -22.71 -7.11 -17.59
CA VAL A 309 -23.35 -5.80 -17.49
C VAL A 309 -22.49 -4.87 -16.66
N THR A 310 -22.06 -3.74 -17.21
CA THR A 310 -21.25 -2.75 -16.51
C THR A 310 -22.11 -1.57 -16.08
N THR A 311 -21.94 -1.13 -14.85
CA THR A 311 -22.64 0.04 -14.28
C THR A 311 -21.67 1.12 -13.85
N LEU A 312 -22.14 2.36 -13.70
CA LEU A 312 -21.29 3.50 -13.32
C LEU A 312 -20.90 3.49 -11.84
N THR A 313 -21.68 2.88 -10.97
CA THR A 313 -21.41 2.84 -9.52
C THR A 313 -21.66 1.45 -8.93
N LYS A 314 -21.01 1.15 -7.79
CA LYS A 314 -21.22 -0.08 -7.03
C LYS A 314 -22.68 -0.26 -6.64
N LYS A 315 -23.31 0.81 -6.12
CA LYS A 315 -24.70 0.78 -5.71
C LYS A 315 -25.63 0.43 -6.87
N MET A 316 -25.39 0.98 -8.07
CA MET A 316 -26.15 0.59 -9.27
C MET A 316 -25.97 -0.89 -9.61
N ALA A 317 -24.76 -1.46 -9.43
CA ALA A 317 -24.54 -2.89 -9.67
C ALA A 317 -25.32 -3.76 -8.69
N GLU A 318 -25.35 -3.37 -7.41
CA GLU A 318 -26.09 -4.06 -6.36
C GLU A 318 -27.61 -3.97 -6.60
N ASP A 319 -28.14 -2.76 -6.83
CA ASP A 319 -29.56 -2.51 -7.07
C ASP A 319 -30.03 -3.23 -8.33
N LEU A 320 -29.28 -3.16 -9.44
CA LEU A 320 -29.60 -3.85 -10.68
C LEU A 320 -29.57 -5.36 -10.52
N SER A 321 -28.59 -5.91 -9.80
CA SER A 321 -28.51 -7.35 -9.52
C SER A 321 -29.70 -7.82 -8.68
N ALA A 322 -30.11 -7.05 -7.68
CA ALA A 322 -31.30 -7.37 -6.88
C ALA A 322 -32.58 -7.37 -7.72
N TYR A 323 -32.75 -6.38 -8.59
CA TYR A 323 -33.85 -6.29 -9.51
C TYR A 323 -33.93 -7.46 -10.50
N LEU A 324 -32.81 -7.78 -11.16
CA LEU A 324 -32.72 -8.89 -12.12
C LEU A 324 -32.97 -10.24 -11.44
N THR A 325 -32.47 -10.44 -10.22
CA THR A 325 -32.71 -11.64 -9.42
C THR A 325 -34.21 -11.75 -9.06
N GLY A 326 -34.83 -10.65 -8.63
CA GLY A 326 -36.27 -10.60 -8.38
C GLY A 326 -37.12 -10.90 -9.60
N SER A 327 -36.61 -10.60 -10.80
CA SER A 327 -37.25 -10.93 -12.10
C SER A 327 -36.90 -12.35 -12.60
N GLY A 328 -36.25 -13.20 -11.80
CA GLY A 328 -35.96 -14.59 -12.11
C GLY A 328 -34.67 -14.81 -12.93
N ILE A 329 -33.87 -13.79 -13.18
CA ILE A 329 -32.58 -13.90 -13.88
C ILE A 329 -31.50 -14.25 -12.87
N ARG A 330 -30.76 -15.35 -13.09
CA ARG A 330 -29.62 -15.73 -12.26
C ARG A 330 -28.44 -14.83 -12.58
N CYS A 331 -28.13 -13.90 -11.68
CA CYS A 331 -27.02 -12.98 -11.82
C CYS A 331 -26.24 -12.80 -10.51
N ARG A 332 -25.04 -12.22 -10.60
CA ARG A 332 -24.23 -11.78 -9.47
C ARG A 332 -23.58 -10.46 -9.83
N TYR A 333 -23.41 -9.59 -8.85
CA TYR A 333 -22.61 -8.39 -9.01
C TYR A 333 -21.16 -8.61 -8.54
N MET A 334 -20.25 -7.81 -9.04
CA MET A 334 -18.83 -7.83 -8.69
C MET A 334 -18.28 -6.41 -8.62
N HIS A 335 -17.63 -6.11 -7.52
CA HIS A 335 -16.85 -4.88 -7.32
C HIS A 335 -15.72 -5.15 -6.30
N HIS A 336 -14.86 -4.16 -6.03
CA HIS A 336 -13.64 -4.34 -5.25
C HIS A 336 -13.87 -4.72 -3.76
N ASP A 337 -15.05 -4.49 -3.19
CA ASP A 337 -15.35 -4.85 -1.81
C ASP A 337 -15.73 -6.34 -1.64
N ILE A 338 -15.84 -7.07 -2.75
CA ILE A 338 -16.17 -8.50 -2.71
C ILE A 338 -14.90 -9.31 -2.43
N GLY A 339 -14.96 -10.16 -1.39
CA GLY A 339 -13.83 -11.00 -0.99
C GLY A 339 -13.40 -11.98 -2.08
N THR A 340 -12.10 -12.27 -2.15
CA THR A 340 -11.47 -13.11 -3.17
C THR A 340 -12.12 -14.50 -3.32
N ILE A 341 -12.59 -15.10 -2.23
CA ILE A 341 -13.28 -16.39 -2.26
C ILE A 341 -14.60 -16.30 -3.01
N ALA A 342 -15.37 -15.21 -2.82
CA ALA A 342 -16.63 -15.00 -3.53
C ALA A 342 -16.40 -14.72 -5.03
N VAL A 343 -15.29 -14.07 -5.39
CA VAL A 343 -14.89 -13.84 -6.78
C VAL A 343 -14.55 -15.15 -7.49
N SER A 344 -13.93 -16.12 -6.81
CA SER A 344 -13.58 -17.42 -7.41
C SER A 344 -14.79 -18.24 -7.85
N TYR A 345 -15.97 -18.00 -7.29
CA TYR A 345 -17.23 -18.62 -7.73
C TYR A 345 -17.88 -17.93 -8.93
N THR A 346 -17.41 -16.75 -9.33
CA THR A 346 -17.83 -16.06 -10.54
C THR A 346 -16.90 -16.49 -11.67
N HIS A 347 -17.29 -17.47 -12.47
CA HIS A 347 -16.53 -17.88 -13.66
C HIS A 347 -16.59 -16.78 -14.73
N LEU A 348 -15.69 -15.80 -14.60
CA LEU A 348 -15.55 -14.67 -15.53
C LEU A 348 -14.69 -15.02 -16.75
N THR A 349 -13.84 -16.03 -16.64
CA THR A 349 -13.06 -16.52 -17.78
C THR A 349 -13.95 -17.42 -18.63
N LEU A 350 -14.19 -17.00 -19.86
CA LEU A 350 -14.62 -17.92 -20.90
C LEU A 350 -13.59 -19.05 -20.96
N PRO A 351 -14.00 -20.33 -21.08
CA PRO A 351 -13.05 -21.39 -21.35
C PRO A 351 -12.34 -21.02 -22.66
N THR A 352 -11.07 -20.72 -22.58
CA THR A 352 -10.19 -20.66 -23.75
C THR A 352 -9.94 -22.10 -24.16
N ASN A 353 -10.69 -22.58 -25.12
CA ASN A 353 -10.38 -23.80 -25.86
C ASN A 353 -9.27 -23.52 -26.86
#